data_3d51a0faba0ac78ef99cdd9bfdfa9958
#
_entry.id   3d51a0faba0ac78ef99cdd9bfdfa9958
#
_cell.length_a   1.000
_cell.length_b   1.000
_cell.length_c   1.000
_cell.angle_alpha   90.00
_cell.angle_beta   90.00
_cell.angle_gamma   90.00
#
_symmetry.space_group_name_H-M   'P 1'
#
loop_
_entity.id
_entity.type
_entity.pdbx_description
1 polymer ?
#
loop_
_entity_poly.entity_id
_entity_poly.type
_entity_poly.pdbx_seq_one_letter_code
_entity_poly.pdbx_strand_id
1 'polypeptide(L)'
;LAYSVVISDNGSYSSTKEHNRLLNKELNEIINVIKNNGGSIYNDFPVVLNDDGTYSFTFTSETSKKRFLSDVFGKKYDKLEYNKALGFDEANASAQNIIDFLSSDQNECFDISSKYDTQATYDIVVMRYAIKQNRFTKYKTTTIAKDVNDSIVAYVNEHSDTLTGISVEEDTIRKYNYPEYISS
;
A
#
# COMPACT_ATOMS: atom_id res chain seq x y z
N LEU A 1 -22.90 12.09 0.86
CA LEU A 1 -21.52 12.20 1.31
C LEU A 1 -20.78 10.89 1.08
N ALA A 2 -19.53 10.99 0.64
CA ALA A 2 -18.66 9.84 0.48
C ALA A 2 -17.53 9.90 1.52
N TYR A 3 -17.12 8.74 2.00
CA TYR A 3 -16.08 8.63 3.01
C TYR A 3 -14.94 7.74 2.53
N SER A 4 -13.73 8.05 2.94
CA SER A 4 -12.54 7.27 2.68
C SER A 4 -11.93 6.81 4.00
N VAL A 5 -11.34 5.62 4.00
CA VAL A 5 -10.51 5.13 5.10
C VAL A 5 -9.07 5.51 4.78
N VAL A 6 -8.42 6.18 5.72
CA VAL A 6 -7.05 6.67 5.56
C VAL A 6 -6.19 6.26 6.74
N ILE A 7 -4.87 6.25 6.53
CA ILE A 7 -3.91 5.94 7.58
C ILE A 7 -2.82 6.99 7.63
N SER A 8 -2.41 7.34 8.87
CA SER A 8 -1.21 8.13 9.17
C SER A 8 -0.26 7.25 9.96
N ASP A 9 0.89 6.92 9.39
CA ASP A 9 1.90 6.12 10.07
C ASP A 9 2.87 7.04 10.83
N ASN A 10 2.43 7.50 11.99
CA ASN A 10 3.19 8.42 12.84
C ASN A 10 3.35 7.88 14.27
N GLY A 11 3.18 6.60 14.46
CA GLY A 11 3.31 5.95 15.75
C GLY A 11 4.76 5.86 16.21
N SER A 12 4.93 5.65 17.52
CA SER A 12 6.22 5.42 18.14
C SER A 12 6.37 3.92 18.42
N TYR A 13 7.47 3.34 17.97
CA TYR A 13 7.71 1.90 18.07
C TYR A 13 9.06 1.62 18.71
N SER A 14 9.18 0.47 19.37
CA SER A 14 10.40 0.06 20.04
C SER A 14 11.53 -0.29 19.08
N SER A 15 11.20 -0.70 17.85
CA SER A 15 12.16 -1.06 16.82
C SER A 15 11.48 -1.09 15.44
N THR A 16 12.29 -1.12 14.40
CA THR A 16 11.80 -1.27 13.02
C THR A 16 11.04 -2.59 12.85
N LYS A 17 11.54 -3.66 13.46
CA LYS A 17 10.88 -4.97 13.41
C LYS A 17 9.48 -4.93 14.03
N GLU A 18 9.35 -4.29 15.17
CA GLU A 18 8.06 -4.13 15.85
C GLU A 18 7.11 -3.23 15.05
N HIS A 19 7.62 -2.16 14.48
CA HIS A 19 6.86 -1.28 13.58
C HIS A 19 6.28 -2.09 12.41
N ASN A 20 7.11 -2.86 11.73
CA ASN A 20 6.66 -3.68 10.61
C ASN A 20 5.59 -4.68 11.06
N ARG A 21 5.82 -5.37 12.16
CA ARG A 21 4.88 -6.38 12.66
C ARG A 21 3.52 -5.79 12.96
N LEU A 22 3.49 -4.68 13.69
CA LEU A 22 2.25 -4.05 14.13
C LEU A 22 1.51 -3.39 12.97
N LEU A 23 2.23 -2.70 12.10
CA LEU A 23 1.61 -2.04 10.95
C LEU A 23 1.04 -3.06 9.95
N ASN A 24 1.77 -4.13 9.68
CA ASN A 24 1.28 -5.19 8.80
C ASN A 24 0.03 -5.86 9.37
N LYS A 25 0.01 -6.09 10.68
CA LYS A 25 -1.15 -6.68 11.36
C LYS A 25 -2.37 -5.76 11.28
N GLU A 26 -2.18 -4.49 11.54
CA GLU A 26 -3.24 -3.48 11.49
C GLU A 26 -3.80 -3.34 10.07
N LEU A 27 -2.92 -3.27 9.07
CA LEU A 27 -3.34 -3.21 7.67
C LEU A 27 -4.12 -4.46 7.28
N ASN A 28 -3.65 -5.64 7.68
CA ASN A 28 -4.38 -6.87 7.38
C ASN A 28 -5.79 -6.86 7.99
N GLU A 29 -5.94 -6.36 9.20
CA GLU A 29 -7.24 -6.25 9.85
C GLU A 29 -8.17 -5.34 9.07
N ILE A 30 -7.75 -4.10 8.77
CA ILE A 30 -8.64 -3.14 8.10
C ILE A 30 -8.95 -3.56 6.66
N ILE A 31 -7.98 -4.14 5.96
CA ILE A 31 -8.20 -4.65 4.60
C ILE A 31 -9.28 -5.73 4.60
N ASN A 32 -9.21 -6.66 5.55
CA ASN A 32 -10.22 -7.72 5.67
C ASN A 32 -11.61 -7.16 5.98
N VAL A 33 -11.69 -6.17 6.85
CA VAL A 33 -12.96 -5.49 7.16
C VAL A 33 -13.55 -4.85 5.91
N ILE A 34 -12.71 -4.15 5.15
CA ILE A 34 -13.16 -3.50 3.91
C ILE A 34 -13.69 -4.53 2.92
N LYS A 35 -12.94 -5.60 2.67
CA LYS A 35 -13.33 -6.63 1.72
C LYS A 35 -14.58 -7.41 2.17
N ASN A 36 -14.65 -7.74 3.46
CA ASN A 36 -15.79 -8.49 4.00
C ASN A 36 -17.09 -7.68 4.00
N ASN A 37 -17.00 -6.37 3.85
CA ASN A 37 -18.14 -5.47 3.75
C ASN A 37 -18.35 -4.96 2.33
N GLY A 38 -17.82 -5.66 1.34
CA GLY A 38 -18.09 -5.39 -0.08
C GLY A 38 -17.25 -4.25 -0.68
N GLY A 39 -16.28 -3.72 0.07
CA GLY A 39 -15.37 -2.69 -0.43
C GLY A 39 -14.11 -3.26 -1.06
N SER A 40 -13.28 -2.38 -1.57
CA SER A 40 -11.98 -2.73 -2.12
C SER A 40 -10.94 -1.68 -1.70
N ILE A 41 -9.68 -2.11 -1.62
CA ILE A 41 -8.60 -1.19 -1.28
C ILE A 41 -8.23 -0.34 -2.50
N TYR A 42 -7.76 0.87 -2.23
CA TYR A 42 -7.18 1.73 -3.25
C TYR A 42 -5.84 1.13 -3.68
N ASN A 43 -5.68 0.88 -4.97
CA ASN A 43 -4.51 0.18 -5.48
C ASN A 43 -4.02 0.82 -6.79
N ASP A 44 -2.96 1.61 -6.69
CA ASP A 44 -2.24 2.17 -7.83
C ASP A 44 -0.85 1.56 -7.99
N PHE A 45 -0.58 0.47 -7.28
CA PHE A 45 0.70 -0.23 -7.33
C PHE A 45 0.90 -0.85 -8.71
N PRO A 46 2.08 -0.68 -9.34
CA PRO A 46 2.27 -1.11 -10.72
C PRO A 46 2.59 -2.61 -10.88
N VAL A 47 2.26 -3.41 -9.89
CA VAL A 47 2.30 -4.87 -9.95
C VAL A 47 0.92 -5.37 -9.54
N VAL A 48 0.36 -6.31 -10.30
CA VAL A 48 -0.92 -6.93 -9.99
C VAL A 48 -0.72 -8.42 -9.68
N LEU A 49 -1.58 -8.93 -8.81
CA LEU A 49 -1.68 -10.36 -8.52
C LEU A 49 -2.73 -10.95 -9.47
N ASN A 50 -2.29 -11.88 -10.32
CA ASN A 50 -3.16 -12.55 -11.27
C ASN A 50 -3.96 -13.67 -10.59
N ASP A 51 -5.04 -14.10 -11.22
CA ASP A 51 -5.91 -15.16 -10.69
C ASP A 51 -5.18 -16.48 -10.48
N ASP A 52 -4.14 -16.74 -11.27
CA ASP A 52 -3.33 -17.95 -11.16
C ASP A 52 -2.26 -17.87 -10.06
N GLY A 53 -2.22 -16.77 -9.32
CA GLY A 53 -1.24 -16.56 -8.24
C GLY A 53 0.09 -15.98 -8.68
N THR A 54 0.28 -15.71 -9.97
CA THR A 54 1.48 -15.04 -10.48
C THR A 54 1.33 -13.53 -10.41
N TYR A 55 2.45 -12.82 -10.54
CA TYR A 55 2.46 -11.36 -10.56
C TYR A 55 2.84 -10.84 -11.95
N SER A 56 2.29 -9.69 -12.31
CA SER A 56 2.60 -9.02 -13.57
C SER A 56 2.76 -7.53 -13.37
N PHE A 57 3.66 -6.91 -14.15
CA PHE A 57 3.75 -5.46 -14.21
C PHE A 57 2.60 -4.88 -15.03
N THR A 58 2.20 -3.65 -14.69
CA THR A 58 1.15 -2.91 -15.41
C THR A 58 1.71 -1.73 -16.20
N PHE A 59 3.02 -1.66 -16.38
CA PHE A 59 3.65 -0.53 -17.07
C PHE A 59 3.28 -0.49 -18.56
N THR A 60 3.19 0.74 -19.05
CA THR A 60 2.98 1.03 -20.46
C THR A 60 4.25 1.53 -21.14
N SER A 61 5.31 1.82 -20.39
CA SER A 61 6.57 2.33 -20.94
C SER A 61 7.77 1.84 -20.15
N GLU A 62 8.92 1.73 -20.83
CA GLU A 62 10.20 1.40 -20.19
C GLU A 62 10.64 2.49 -19.21
N THR A 63 10.35 3.75 -19.51
CA THR A 63 10.69 4.86 -18.62
C THR A 63 9.99 4.74 -17.27
N SER A 64 8.70 4.42 -17.28
CA SER A 64 7.93 4.21 -16.05
C SER A 64 8.45 3.03 -15.26
N LYS A 65 8.81 1.93 -15.94
CA LYS A 65 9.38 0.75 -15.30
C LYS A 65 10.70 1.07 -14.62
N LYS A 66 11.61 1.76 -15.31
CA LYS A 66 12.91 2.15 -14.76
C LYS A 66 12.76 3.04 -13.52
N ARG A 67 11.82 3.98 -13.57
CA ARG A 67 11.53 4.84 -12.43
C ARG A 67 11.04 4.03 -11.23
N PHE A 68 10.14 3.09 -11.48
CA PHE A 68 9.63 2.22 -10.42
C PHE A 68 10.74 1.38 -9.79
N LEU A 69 11.60 0.76 -10.60
CA LEU A 69 12.72 -0.03 -10.09
C LEU A 69 13.65 0.85 -9.24
N SER A 70 13.94 2.05 -9.70
CA SER A 70 14.74 3.01 -8.95
C SER A 70 14.09 3.34 -7.59
N ASP A 71 12.80 3.58 -7.58
CA ASP A 71 12.06 3.90 -6.35
C ASP A 71 12.03 2.71 -5.39
N VAL A 72 11.78 1.50 -5.90
CA VAL A 72 11.72 0.28 -5.07
C VAL A 72 13.07 0.03 -4.38
N PHE A 73 14.17 0.10 -5.13
CA PHE A 73 15.49 -0.22 -4.59
C PHE A 73 16.20 0.98 -3.97
N GLY A 74 15.61 2.17 -4.06
CA GLY A 74 16.17 3.38 -3.45
C GLY A 74 17.49 3.83 -4.04
N LYS A 75 17.72 3.58 -5.33
CA LYS A 75 18.95 3.89 -6.05
C LYS A 75 18.63 4.46 -7.41
N LYS A 76 19.58 5.23 -7.96
CA LYS A 76 19.51 5.59 -9.38
C LYS A 76 19.56 4.32 -10.22
N TYR A 77 18.90 4.33 -11.38
CA TYR A 77 18.77 3.14 -12.23
C TYR A 77 20.15 2.58 -12.65
N ASP A 78 21.11 3.42 -12.93
CA ASP A 78 22.47 3.01 -13.31
C ASP A 78 23.29 2.44 -12.14
N LYS A 79 22.78 2.51 -10.92
CA LYS A 79 23.38 1.95 -9.71
C LYS A 79 22.72 0.67 -9.24
N LEU A 80 21.69 0.21 -9.94
CA LEU A 80 21.07 -1.08 -9.64
C LEU A 80 22.07 -2.20 -9.84
N GLU A 81 22.04 -3.20 -8.98
CA GLU A 81 23.03 -4.26 -8.93
C GLU A 81 22.40 -5.60 -8.65
N TYR A 82 23.20 -6.65 -8.60
CA TYR A 82 22.70 -7.97 -8.25
C TYR A 82 22.37 -8.04 -6.77
N ASN A 83 21.15 -8.46 -6.45
CA ASN A 83 20.71 -8.68 -5.07
C ASN A 83 21.12 -10.08 -4.63
N LYS A 84 22.19 -10.16 -3.85
CA LYS A 84 22.75 -11.47 -3.42
C LYS A 84 21.84 -12.19 -2.44
N ALA A 85 21.10 -11.46 -1.62
CA ALA A 85 20.23 -12.05 -0.60
C ALA A 85 19.06 -12.80 -1.23
N LEU A 86 18.51 -12.31 -2.33
CA LEU A 86 17.36 -12.91 -2.99
C LEU A 86 17.67 -13.52 -4.36
N GLY A 87 18.87 -13.30 -4.86
CA GLY A 87 19.35 -14.00 -6.05
C GLY A 87 18.76 -13.50 -7.37
N PHE A 88 18.62 -12.17 -7.56
CA PHE A 88 18.18 -11.62 -8.82
C PHE A 88 18.89 -10.30 -9.13
N ASP A 89 18.88 -9.92 -10.41
CA ASP A 89 19.43 -8.65 -10.87
C ASP A 89 18.37 -7.56 -10.74
N GLU A 90 18.65 -6.53 -9.95
CA GLU A 90 17.69 -5.45 -9.68
C GLU A 90 17.22 -4.75 -10.95
N ALA A 91 18.11 -4.53 -11.90
CA ALA A 91 17.75 -3.84 -13.15
C ALA A 91 16.81 -4.66 -14.04
N ASN A 92 16.79 -5.98 -13.85
CA ASN A 92 15.95 -6.91 -14.61
C ASN A 92 14.96 -7.65 -13.70
N ALA A 93 14.62 -7.05 -12.56
CA ALA A 93 13.72 -7.68 -11.61
C ALA A 93 12.36 -8.00 -12.25
N SER A 94 11.87 -9.21 -12.00
CA SER A 94 10.52 -9.60 -12.35
C SER A 94 9.52 -9.01 -11.34
N ALA A 95 8.23 -9.06 -11.69
CA ALA A 95 7.18 -8.66 -10.76
C ALA A 95 7.22 -9.51 -9.48
N GLN A 96 7.50 -10.81 -9.59
CA GLN A 96 7.71 -11.68 -8.43
C GLN A 96 8.88 -11.22 -7.56
N ASN A 97 10.00 -10.84 -8.20
CA ASN A 97 11.16 -10.33 -7.46
C ASN A 97 10.82 -9.08 -6.66
N ILE A 98 10.00 -8.18 -7.21
CA ILE A 98 9.58 -6.97 -6.51
C ILE A 98 8.79 -7.31 -5.24
N ILE A 99 7.82 -8.22 -5.35
CA ILE A 99 7.03 -8.66 -4.19
C ILE A 99 7.93 -9.34 -3.15
N ASP A 100 8.83 -10.22 -3.58
CA ASP A 100 9.75 -10.92 -2.68
C ASP A 100 10.66 -9.93 -1.96
N PHE A 101 11.19 -8.95 -2.69
CA PHE A 101 12.06 -7.93 -2.11
C PHE A 101 11.32 -7.08 -1.07
N LEU A 102 10.18 -6.52 -1.45
CA LEU A 102 9.41 -5.65 -0.55
C LEU A 102 8.87 -6.39 0.68
N SER A 103 8.59 -7.68 0.53
CA SER A 103 8.13 -8.52 1.64
C SER A 103 9.26 -8.95 2.58
N SER A 104 10.51 -8.84 2.15
CA SER A 104 11.69 -9.29 2.90
C SER A 104 12.00 -8.37 4.09
N ASP A 105 12.97 -8.80 4.89
CA ASP A 105 13.48 -8.03 6.01
C ASP A 105 14.68 -7.14 5.64
N GLN A 106 14.97 -6.99 4.35
CA GLN A 106 16.03 -6.10 3.89
C GLN A 106 15.70 -4.65 4.26
N ASN A 107 16.74 -3.82 4.25
CA ASN A 107 16.64 -2.43 4.68
C ASN A 107 15.48 -1.70 4.03
N GLU A 108 14.64 -1.07 4.84
CA GLU A 108 13.45 -0.32 4.44
C GLU A 108 12.34 -1.14 3.78
N CYS A 109 12.46 -2.47 3.78
CA CYS A 109 11.42 -3.36 3.32
C CYS A 109 10.45 -3.69 4.46
N PHE A 110 9.38 -4.40 4.15
CA PHE A 110 8.20 -4.45 5.02
C PHE A 110 8.17 -5.62 5.99
N ASP A 111 9.09 -6.56 5.85
CA ASP A 111 9.23 -7.73 6.74
C ASP A 111 7.88 -8.42 6.99
N ILE A 112 7.22 -8.81 5.91
CA ILE A 112 5.90 -9.42 5.97
C ILE A 112 6.03 -10.88 6.35
N SER A 113 5.34 -11.29 7.44
CA SER A 113 5.39 -12.65 7.93
C SER A 113 4.88 -13.67 6.90
N SER A 114 5.54 -14.83 6.83
CA SER A 114 5.12 -15.94 5.97
C SER A 114 3.77 -16.55 6.36
N LYS A 115 3.23 -16.19 7.51
CA LYS A 115 1.89 -16.63 7.92
C LYS A 115 0.76 -16.04 7.08
N TYR A 116 1.02 -14.90 6.42
CA TYR A 116 0.02 -14.29 5.53
C TYR A 116 0.02 -15.03 4.19
N ASP A 117 -1.17 -15.28 3.67
CA ASP A 117 -1.29 -15.94 2.36
C ASP A 117 -0.91 -14.98 1.21
N THR A 118 -0.94 -15.47 -0.01
CA THR A 118 -0.54 -14.69 -1.18
C THR A 118 -1.34 -13.41 -1.34
N GLN A 119 -2.65 -13.47 -1.20
CA GLN A 119 -3.50 -12.29 -1.34
C GLN A 119 -3.25 -11.27 -0.23
N ALA A 120 -3.16 -11.73 1.01
CA ALA A 120 -2.89 -10.85 2.15
C ALA A 120 -1.51 -10.20 2.02
N THR A 121 -0.50 -10.96 1.64
CA THR A 121 0.85 -10.43 1.40
C THR A 121 0.83 -9.35 0.32
N TYR A 122 0.18 -9.61 -0.80
CA TYR A 122 0.06 -8.64 -1.87
C TYR A 122 -0.63 -7.36 -1.41
N ASP A 123 -1.76 -7.48 -0.74
CA ASP A 123 -2.52 -6.31 -0.26
C ASP A 123 -1.70 -5.48 0.74
N ILE A 124 -0.96 -6.13 1.63
CA ILE A 124 -0.08 -5.45 2.57
C ILE A 124 1.03 -4.71 1.83
N VAL A 125 1.65 -5.35 0.82
CA VAL A 125 2.68 -4.70 0.00
C VAL A 125 2.12 -3.44 -0.66
N VAL A 126 0.93 -3.52 -1.25
CA VAL A 126 0.28 -2.38 -1.90
C VAL A 126 0.16 -1.20 -0.93
N MET A 127 -0.37 -1.45 0.25
CA MET A 127 -0.59 -0.39 1.24
C MET A 127 0.72 0.11 1.86
N ARG A 128 1.65 -0.78 2.17
CA ARG A 128 2.95 -0.37 2.71
C ARG A 128 3.76 0.45 1.72
N TYR A 129 3.69 0.10 0.44
CA TYR A 129 4.36 0.87 -0.59
C TYR A 129 3.76 2.27 -0.71
N ALA A 130 2.44 2.39 -0.71
CA ALA A 130 1.75 3.67 -0.73
C ALA A 130 2.13 4.55 0.47
N ILE A 131 2.17 3.98 1.67
CA ILE A 131 2.59 4.68 2.89
C ILE A 131 4.03 5.18 2.75
N LYS A 132 4.92 4.32 2.24
CA LYS A 132 6.32 4.68 2.04
C LYS A 132 6.48 5.85 1.07
N GLN A 133 5.72 5.86 -0.02
CA GLN A 133 5.76 6.95 -0.99
C GLN A 133 5.28 8.28 -0.40
N ASN A 134 4.34 8.22 0.55
CA ASN A 134 3.78 9.42 1.16
C ASN A 134 4.58 9.94 2.36
N ARG A 135 5.53 9.18 2.88
CA ARG A 135 6.24 9.57 4.12
C ARG A 135 7.07 10.85 4.00
N PHE A 136 7.46 11.20 2.78
CA PHE A 136 8.21 12.43 2.53
C PHE A 136 7.29 13.65 2.42
N THR A 137 5.99 13.44 2.41
CA THR A 137 5.01 14.49 2.31
C THR A 137 4.43 14.76 3.69
N LYS A 138 4.89 15.82 4.31
CA LYS A 138 4.47 16.18 5.67
C LYS A 138 2.96 16.33 5.74
N TYR A 139 2.34 15.70 6.72
CA TYR A 139 0.89 15.77 6.98
C TYR A 139 -0.02 15.06 5.99
N LYS A 140 0.52 14.25 5.08
CA LYS A 140 -0.34 13.48 4.20
C LYS A 140 -0.72 12.14 4.83
N THR A 141 -2.00 11.86 4.79
CA THR A 141 -2.52 10.53 5.04
C THR A 141 -2.43 9.70 3.77
N THR A 142 -2.41 8.39 3.93
CA THR A 142 -2.47 7.44 2.82
C THR A 142 -3.89 6.88 2.75
N THR A 143 -4.50 6.91 1.57
CA THR A 143 -5.82 6.35 1.36
C THR A 143 -5.75 4.83 1.30
N ILE A 144 -6.52 4.16 2.16
CA ILE A 144 -6.67 2.70 2.14
C ILE A 144 -7.82 2.31 1.23
N ALA A 145 -8.97 2.97 1.35
CA ALA A 145 -10.15 2.69 0.54
C ALA A 145 -10.98 3.95 0.37
N LYS A 146 -11.56 4.11 -0.80
CA LYS A 146 -12.45 5.23 -1.13
C LYS A 146 -13.90 4.78 -1.16
N ASP A 147 -14.81 5.72 -0.93
CA ASP A 147 -16.24 5.53 -1.07
C ASP A 147 -16.74 4.30 -0.31
N VAL A 148 -16.33 4.22 0.96
CA VAL A 148 -16.67 3.10 1.83
C VAL A 148 -18.09 3.24 2.37
N ASN A 149 -18.74 2.10 2.67
CA ASN A 149 -20.08 2.09 3.19
C ASN A 149 -20.14 2.34 4.70
N ASP A 150 -21.36 2.48 5.21
CA ASP A 150 -21.59 2.81 6.62
C ASP A 150 -21.06 1.73 7.58
N SER A 151 -21.07 0.46 7.18
CA SER A 151 -20.55 -0.62 8.01
C SER A 151 -19.05 -0.48 8.24
N ILE A 152 -18.31 -0.09 7.22
CA ILE A 152 -16.87 0.14 7.31
C ILE A 152 -16.59 1.38 8.18
N VAL A 153 -17.33 2.46 7.97
CA VAL A 153 -17.22 3.68 8.78
C VAL A 153 -17.46 3.37 10.25
N ALA A 154 -18.51 2.62 10.55
CA ALA A 154 -18.84 2.23 11.93
C ALA A 154 -17.72 1.39 12.55
N TYR A 155 -17.18 0.43 11.80
CA TYR A 155 -16.09 -0.40 12.30
C TYR A 155 -14.87 0.43 12.69
N VAL A 156 -14.44 1.32 11.81
CA VAL A 156 -13.27 2.17 12.07
C VAL A 156 -13.50 3.03 13.31
N ASN A 157 -14.68 3.64 13.42
CA ASN A 157 -15.00 4.50 14.56
C ASN A 157 -15.08 3.72 15.88
N GLU A 158 -15.60 2.50 15.85
CA GLU A 158 -15.70 1.66 17.03
C GLU A 158 -14.37 1.06 17.49
N HIS A 159 -13.40 0.94 16.58
CA HIS A 159 -12.10 0.33 16.84
C HIS A 159 -10.95 1.34 16.80
N SER A 160 -11.25 2.63 17.01
CA SER A 160 -10.25 3.69 16.94
C SER A 160 -9.13 3.56 17.97
N ASP A 161 -9.35 2.84 19.06
CA ASP A 161 -8.36 2.58 20.10
C ASP A 161 -7.34 1.51 19.68
N THR A 162 -7.71 0.60 18.77
CA THR A 162 -6.83 -0.48 18.31
C THR A 162 -6.33 -0.25 16.88
N LEU A 163 -7.07 0.48 16.06
CA LEU A 163 -6.66 0.85 14.70
C LEU A 163 -5.88 2.16 14.74
N THR A 164 -4.65 2.08 15.22
CA THR A 164 -3.80 3.24 15.44
C THR A 164 -3.49 3.95 14.14
N GLY A 165 -3.78 5.24 14.08
CA GLY A 165 -3.52 6.06 12.89
C GLY A 165 -4.52 5.89 11.76
N ILE A 166 -5.50 4.99 11.89
CA ILE A 166 -6.56 4.80 10.89
C ILE A 166 -7.76 5.63 11.27
N SER A 167 -8.31 6.35 10.30
CA SER A 167 -9.47 7.21 10.48
C SER A 167 -10.31 7.25 9.22
N VAL A 168 -11.47 7.86 9.34
CA VAL A 168 -12.38 8.10 8.22
C VAL A 168 -12.33 9.58 7.87
N GLU A 169 -12.20 9.88 6.61
CA GLU A 169 -12.26 11.25 6.09
C GLU A 169 -13.42 11.39 5.12
N GLU A 170 -14.05 12.55 5.15
CA GLU A 170 -15.06 12.90 4.15
C GLU A 170 -14.36 13.18 2.83
N ASP A 171 -14.90 12.60 1.75
CA ASP A 171 -14.37 12.81 0.41
C ASP A 171 -14.79 14.17 -0.12
N THR A 172 -13.86 15.13 -0.09
CA THR A 172 -14.12 16.49 -0.55
C THR A 172 -14.05 16.65 -2.06
N ILE A 173 -13.49 15.69 -2.78
CA ILE A 173 -13.34 15.77 -4.23
C ILE A 173 -14.70 15.81 -4.93
N ARG A 174 -15.69 15.11 -4.39
CA ARG A 174 -17.05 15.13 -4.92
C ARG A 174 -17.64 16.52 -5.04
N LYS A 175 -17.28 17.40 -4.15
CA LYS A 175 -17.82 18.75 -4.14
C LYS A 175 -17.42 19.57 -5.36
N TYR A 176 -16.31 19.23 -5.97
CA TYR A 176 -15.80 19.94 -7.12
C TYR A 176 -16.47 19.52 -8.43
N ASN A 177 -17.10 18.39 -8.45
CA ASN A 177 -17.80 17.93 -9.66
C ASN A 177 -19.10 18.65 -9.90
N TYR A 178 -19.71 19.18 -8.86
CA TYR A 178 -20.99 19.88 -8.94
C TYR A 178 -20.97 21.16 -9.76
N PRO A 179 -20.03 22.05 -9.55
CA PRO A 179 -20.00 23.32 -10.32
C PRO A 179 -19.88 23.06 -11.81
N GLU A 180 -19.24 22.01 -12.23
CA GLU A 180 -19.07 21.68 -13.64
C GLU A 180 -20.39 21.33 -14.31
N TYR A 181 -21.26 20.64 -13.62
CA TYR A 181 -22.56 20.29 -14.14
C TYR A 181 -23.46 21.53 -14.30
N ILE A 182 -23.29 22.45 -13.42
CA ILE A 182 -24.09 23.69 -13.44
C ILE A 182 -23.65 24.55 -14.58
N SER A 183 -22.39 24.57 -14.91
CA SER A 183 -21.84 25.40 -15.97
C SER A 183 -22.19 24.91 -17.37
N SER A 184 -22.57 23.70 -17.50
CA SER A 184 -22.96 23.15 -18.79
C SER A 184 -24.45 23.37 -19.05
#